data_ebc78760b9c7638a6d9ec2dbfb32f30e
#
_entry.id   ebc78760b9c7638a6d9ec2dbfb32f30e
#
_cell.length_a   1.000
_cell.length_b   1.000
_cell.length_c   1.000
_cell.angle_alpha   90.00
_cell.angle_beta   90.00
_cell.angle_gamma   90.00
#
_symmetry.space_group_name_H-M   'P 1'
#
loop_
_entity.id
_entity.type
_entity.pdbx_description
1 polymer ?
#
loop_
_entity_poly.entity_id
_entity_poly.type
_entity_poly.pdbx_seq_one_letter_code
_entity_poly.pdbx_strand_id
1 'polypeptide(L)' 'MESSKFDVGDMVEAYDRIIGYITYIDRKNDIADIEWDEGNFDYNSMCVPFKYLKKVEN' A
#
# COMPACT_ATOMS: atom_id res chain seq x y z
N MET A 1 16.81 -2.08 -2.19
CA MET A 1 16.87 -0.66 -1.95
C MET A 1 15.54 -0.01 -2.02
N GLU A 2 14.83 -0.20 -3.11
CA GLU A 2 13.56 0.48 -3.24
C GLU A 2 12.55 0.05 -2.19
N SER A 3 12.59 -1.22 -1.85
CA SER A 3 11.62 -1.75 -0.91
C SER A 3 11.75 -1.12 0.48
N SER A 4 12.92 -0.56 0.79
CA SER A 4 13.11 0.01 2.10
C SER A 4 12.42 1.35 2.26
N LYS A 5 11.85 1.88 1.19
CA LYS A 5 11.20 3.17 1.25
C LYS A 5 9.80 3.12 1.84
N PHE A 6 9.22 1.95 1.92
CA PHE A 6 7.84 1.83 2.38
C PHE A 6 7.79 1.49 3.87
N ASP A 7 6.86 2.11 4.57
CA ASP A 7 6.64 1.86 5.99
C ASP A 7 5.15 1.79 6.25
N VAL A 8 4.81 1.13 7.35
CA VAL A 8 3.43 1.10 7.80
C VAL A 8 2.97 2.53 8.05
N GLY A 9 1.78 2.86 7.57
CA GLY A 9 1.23 4.19 7.70
C GLY A 9 1.42 5.07 6.49
N ASP A 10 2.27 4.64 5.56
CA ASP A 10 2.49 5.43 4.35
C ASP A 10 1.28 5.37 3.43
N MET A 11 0.99 6.50 2.80
CA MET A 11 -0.03 6.53 1.77
C MET A 11 0.61 6.14 0.45
N VAL A 12 0.00 5.18 -0.22
CA VAL A 12 0.55 4.63 -1.46
C VAL A 12 -0.54 4.46 -2.49
N GLU A 13 -0.11 4.36 -3.73
CA GLU A 13 -0.98 4.06 -4.85
C GLU A 13 -0.61 2.68 -5.37
N ALA A 14 -1.60 1.80 -5.47
CA ALA A 14 -1.40 0.44 -5.93
C ALA A 14 -2.00 0.27 -7.31
N TYR A 15 -1.25 -0.34 -8.22
CA TYR A 15 -1.71 -0.64 -9.58
C TYR A 15 -2.19 0.60 -10.32
N ASP A 16 -1.67 1.76 -9.95
CA ASP A 16 -2.03 3.03 -10.58
C ASP A 16 -3.51 3.37 -10.48
N ARG A 17 -4.19 2.78 -9.51
CA ARG A 17 -5.64 2.97 -9.39
C ARG A 17 -6.12 3.17 -7.98
N ILE A 18 -5.53 2.49 -7.03
CA ILE A 18 -6.05 2.42 -5.67
C ILE A 18 -5.12 3.18 -4.76
N ILE A 19 -5.67 4.13 -4.02
CA ILE A 19 -4.89 4.88 -3.04
C ILE A 19 -5.31 4.43 -1.66
N GLY A 20 -4.35 3.97 -0.90
CA GLY A 20 -4.62 3.47 0.43
C GLY A 20 -3.43 3.66 1.34
N TYR A 21 -3.49 3.04 2.51
CA TYR A 21 -2.43 3.12 3.50
C TYR A 21 -1.87 1.75 3.77
N ILE A 22 -0.58 1.68 3.97
CA ILE A 22 0.06 0.42 4.31
C ILE A 22 -0.24 0.11 5.78
N THR A 23 -0.74 -1.09 6.02
CA THR A 23 -1.03 -1.54 7.38
C THR A 23 -0.09 -2.64 7.83
N TYR A 24 0.59 -3.29 6.91
CA TYR A 24 1.53 -4.35 7.24
C TYR A 24 2.54 -4.48 6.13
N ILE A 25 3.77 -4.76 6.46
CA ILE A 25 4.84 -4.97 5.49
C ILE A 25 5.52 -6.28 5.74
N ASP A 26 5.66 -7.07 4.69
CA ASP A 26 6.43 -8.30 4.71
C ASP A 26 7.66 -8.07 3.83
N ARG A 27 8.76 -7.69 4.46
CA ARG A 27 9.97 -7.35 3.71
C ARG A 27 10.67 -8.58 3.15
N LYS A 28 10.37 -9.72 3.72
CA LYS A 28 10.97 -10.96 3.23
C LYS A 28 10.47 -11.28 1.83
N ASN A 29 9.19 -11.00 1.59
CA ASN A 29 8.57 -11.31 0.31
C ASN A 29 8.28 -10.08 -0.52
N ASP A 30 8.65 -8.89 -0.05
CA ASP A 30 8.46 -7.64 -0.77
C ASP A 30 7.01 -7.40 -1.11
N ILE A 31 6.15 -7.60 -0.13
CA ILE A 31 4.72 -7.31 -0.28
C ILE A 31 4.26 -6.49 0.91
N ALA A 32 3.16 -5.80 0.71
CA ALA A 32 2.55 -5.01 1.78
C ALA A 32 1.05 -5.17 1.71
N ASP A 33 0.43 -5.10 2.88
CA ASP A 33 -1.04 -5.02 2.94
C ASP A 33 -1.40 -3.57 2.94
N ILE A 34 -2.37 -3.21 2.13
CA ILE A 34 -2.89 -1.85 2.12
C ILE A 34 -4.38 -1.89 2.38
N GLU A 35 -4.88 -0.79 2.92
CA GLU A 35 -6.31 -0.64 3.20
C GLU A 35 -6.77 0.69 2.67
N TRP A 36 -7.99 0.74 2.19
CA TRP A 36 -8.56 1.98 1.69
C TRP A 36 -10.05 2.00 1.94
N ASP A 37 -10.60 3.20 1.91
CA ASP A 37 -12.01 3.44 2.19
C ASP A 37 -12.66 3.91 0.90
N GLU A 38 -13.71 3.23 0.49
CA GLU A 38 -14.42 3.61 -0.72
C GLU A 38 -15.59 4.53 -0.46
N GLY A 39 -15.71 5.02 0.74
CA GLY A 39 -16.70 6.02 1.02
C GLY A 39 -18.10 5.51 1.29
N ASN A 40 -18.29 4.21 1.32
CA ASN A 40 -19.59 3.61 1.55
C ASN A 40 -19.58 2.69 2.75
N PHE A 41 -18.81 3.03 3.74
CA PHE A 41 -18.65 2.20 4.93
C PHE A 41 -17.93 0.91 4.62
N ASP A 42 -17.59 0.67 3.38
CA ASP A 42 -16.86 -0.52 3.02
C ASP A 42 -15.39 -0.28 3.25
N TYR A 43 -14.77 -1.26 3.82
CA TYR A 43 -13.40 -1.19 4.21
C TYR A 43 -12.66 -2.28 3.46
N ASN A 44 -11.80 -1.92 2.59
CA ASN A 44 -11.14 -2.87 1.71
C ASN A 44 -9.67 -2.97 2.03
N SER A 45 -9.13 -4.16 1.79
CA SER A 45 -7.71 -4.38 1.97
C SER A 45 -7.22 -5.38 0.96
N MET A 46 -5.93 -5.31 0.64
CA MET A 46 -5.32 -6.29 -0.23
C MET A 46 -3.82 -6.30 -0.03
N CYS A 47 -3.21 -7.42 -0.41
CA CYS A 47 -1.76 -7.59 -0.44
C CYS A 47 -1.24 -7.16 -1.80
N VAL A 48 -0.22 -6.33 -1.83
CA VAL A 48 0.31 -5.81 -3.09
C VAL A 48 1.83 -5.92 -3.07
N PRO A 49 2.43 -6.51 -4.11
CA PRO A 49 3.88 -6.52 -4.21
C PRO A 49 4.42 -5.10 -4.32
N PHE A 50 5.58 -4.86 -3.76
CA PHE A 50 6.18 -3.53 -3.78
C PHE A 50 6.31 -2.96 -5.18
N LYS A 51 6.56 -3.81 -6.16
CA LYS A 51 6.78 -3.32 -7.52
C LYS A 51 5.55 -2.64 -8.11
N TYR A 52 4.39 -2.86 -7.52
CA TYR A 52 3.15 -2.22 -7.97
C TYR A 52 2.73 -1.09 -7.07
N LEU A 53 3.56 -0.71 -6.12
CA LEU A 53 3.24 0.36 -5.19
C LEU A 53 4.07 1.58 -5.50
N LYS A 54 3.46 2.75 -5.32
CA LYS A 54 4.16 4.02 -5.40
C LYS A 54 3.77 4.84 -4.19
N LYS A 55 4.72 5.53 -3.60
CA LYS A 55 4.39 6.45 -2.53
C LYS A 55 3.66 7.64 -3.11
N VAL A 56 2.61 8.04 -2.44
CA VAL A 56 1.91 9.27 -2.79
C VAL A 56 2.64 10.40 -2.11
N GLU A 57 3.11 11.35 -2.91
CA GLU A 57 3.87 12.47 -2.39
C GLU A 57 3.18 13.76 -2.75
N ASN A 58 3.30 14.73 -1.85
CA ASN A 58 2.67 16.03 -2.07
C ASN A 58 3.64 17.05 -2.58
#